data_c78bc515b8249b0becbf549e5ef42c07
#
_entry.id   c78bc515b8249b0becbf549e5ef42c07
#
_cell.length_a   1.000
_cell.length_b   1.000
_cell.length_c   1.000
_cell.angle_alpha   90.00
_cell.angle_beta   90.00
_cell.angle_gamma   90.00
#
_symmetry.space_group_name_H-M   'P 1'
#
loop_
_entity.id
_entity.type
_entity.pdbx_description
1 polymer ?
#
loop_
_entity_poly.entity_id
_entity_poly.type
_entity_poly.pdbx_seq_one_letter_code
_entity_poly.pdbx_strand_id
1 'polypeptide(L)'
;MPTNFTSDNIAYNSRLAPEAWANGRLRKEVRYKLLQAAKFFIDQLEIPGFKLYDIVLTGSMANYNYTRYSDFDVHVVTKYTDLQCDDLAEEFYQAKKKIWNDNHDIIVRGHDVELYVEDYNQPPVAAGIYSLLDNNWIKTPEFKKPGIDDRAVNLKVEDLILQIQKTLSTADDPEDITRLFGKLRKMRQTGLDQGGEYSVENLSYKILRNLGYLDKLSKARQDQQDFDLSLK
;
A
#
# COMPACT_ATOMS: atom_id res chain seq x y z
N MET A 1 25.03 3.83 18.82
CA MET A 1 24.05 2.79 19.21
C MET A 1 23.48 2.22 17.92
N PRO A 2 23.26 0.92 17.79
CA PRO A 2 22.62 0.39 16.61
C PRO A 2 21.23 1.02 16.46
N THR A 3 20.91 1.46 15.26
CA THR A 3 19.63 2.11 14.95
C THR A 3 18.52 1.06 15.12
N ASN A 4 17.54 1.33 15.96
CA ASN A 4 16.40 0.42 16.12
C ASN A 4 15.28 0.83 15.15
N PHE A 5 15.33 0.32 13.92
CA PHE A 5 14.34 0.62 12.89
C PHE A 5 12.96 0.03 13.19
N THR A 6 12.89 -1.06 13.95
CA THR A 6 11.62 -1.76 14.19
C THR A 6 10.71 -0.98 15.12
N SER A 7 11.25 -0.33 16.18
CA SER A 7 10.44 0.36 17.19
C SER A 7 9.55 1.48 16.63
N ASP A 8 10.00 2.16 15.57
CA ASP A 8 9.31 3.32 15.01
C ASP A 8 8.46 2.98 13.77
N ASN A 9 8.73 1.85 13.13
CA ASN A 9 8.17 1.49 11.84
C ASN A 9 7.27 0.25 11.85
N ILE A 10 7.33 -0.55 12.92
CA ILE A 10 6.52 -1.75 13.08
C ILE A 10 5.74 -1.61 14.37
N ALA A 11 4.43 -1.67 14.26
CA ALA A 11 3.55 -1.66 15.41
C ALA A 11 2.63 -2.88 15.38
N TYR A 12 2.31 -3.35 16.56
CA TYR A 12 1.23 -4.28 16.78
C TYR A 12 0.40 -3.79 17.97
N ASN A 13 -0.74 -3.21 17.65
CA ASN A 13 -1.57 -2.52 18.62
C ASN A 13 -2.57 -3.48 19.27
N SER A 14 -2.92 -3.25 20.51
CA SER A 14 -3.94 -4.04 21.24
C SER A 14 -5.37 -3.68 20.82
N ARG A 15 -5.54 -2.62 20.02
CA ARG A 15 -6.82 -2.11 19.53
C ARG A 15 -6.65 -1.53 18.13
N LEU A 16 -7.74 -1.44 17.38
CA LEU A 16 -7.78 -0.72 16.11
C LEU A 16 -7.47 0.76 16.32
N ALA A 17 -7.00 1.44 15.25
CA ALA A 17 -6.60 2.84 15.27
C ALA A 17 -7.69 3.75 15.88
N PRO A 18 -7.50 4.34 17.07
CA PRO A 18 -8.57 5.03 17.78
C PRO A 18 -9.00 6.34 17.09
N GLU A 19 -8.18 6.91 16.23
CA GLU A 19 -8.49 8.05 15.37
C GLU A 19 -9.50 7.68 14.27
N ALA A 20 -9.49 6.42 13.83
CA ALA A 20 -10.39 5.91 12.81
C ALA A 20 -11.57 5.11 13.38
N TRP A 21 -11.37 4.38 14.46
CA TRP A 21 -12.33 3.40 14.99
C TRP A 21 -12.89 3.79 16.35
N ALA A 22 -14.16 3.47 16.58
CA ALA A 22 -14.83 3.55 17.87
C ALA A 22 -15.82 2.40 18.00
N ASN A 23 -15.75 1.63 19.10
CA ASN A 23 -16.65 0.50 19.39
C ASN A 23 -16.77 -0.51 18.22
N GLY A 24 -15.64 -0.82 17.57
CA GLY A 24 -15.57 -1.78 16.45
C GLY A 24 -16.15 -1.29 15.13
N ARG A 25 -16.52 -0.01 15.03
CA ARG A 25 -17.02 0.63 13.80
C ARG A 25 -16.16 1.84 13.45
N LEU A 26 -16.09 2.17 12.16
CA LEU A 26 -15.49 3.42 11.72
C LEU A 26 -16.24 4.61 12.33
N ARG A 27 -15.48 5.64 12.73
CA ARG A 27 -16.07 6.92 13.12
C ARG A 27 -16.83 7.51 11.95
N LYS A 28 -17.99 8.09 12.22
CA LYS A 28 -18.91 8.61 11.19
C LYS A 28 -18.22 9.58 10.22
N GLU A 29 -17.42 10.48 10.76
CA GLU A 29 -16.69 11.48 9.98
C GLU A 29 -15.61 10.85 9.08
N VAL A 30 -14.90 9.82 9.57
CA VAL A 30 -13.91 9.07 8.77
C VAL A 30 -14.60 8.33 7.64
N ARG A 31 -15.62 7.52 7.96
CA ARG A 31 -16.40 6.80 6.95
C ARG A 31 -16.95 7.73 5.87
N TYR A 32 -17.51 8.88 6.29
CA TYR A 32 -18.07 9.86 5.36
C TYR A 32 -17.01 10.39 4.38
N LYS A 33 -15.81 10.72 4.87
CA LYS A 33 -14.72 11.21 4.03
C LYS A 33 -14.18 10.15 3.07
N LEU A 34 -14.02 8.92 3.53
CA LEU A 34 -13.60 7.82 2.67
C LEU A 34 -14.63 7.54 1.57
N LEU A 35 -15.94 7.56 1.89
CA LEU A 35 -17.00 7.43 0.89
C LEU A 35 -17.03 8.59 -0.11
N GLN A 36 -16.76 9.83 0.33
CA GLN A 36 -16.65 10.98 -0.57
C GLN A 36 -15.48 10.82 -1.54
N ALA A 37 -14.30 10.41 -1.05
CA ALA A 37 -13.12 10.16 -1.89
C ALA A 37 -13.41 9.06 -2.91
N ALA A 38 -13.97 7.93 -2.48
CA ALA A 38 -14.32 6.82 -3.36
C ALA A 38 -15.34 7.22 -4.43
N LYS A 39 -16.37 7.99 -4.05
CA LYS A 39 -17.35 8.49 -5.03
C LYS A 39 -16.70 9.38 -6.09
N PHE A 40 -15.85 10.31 -5.66
CA PHE A 40 -15.16 11.21 -6.58
C PHE A 40 -14.21 10.42 -7.51
N PHE A 41 -13.53 9.39 -6.99
CA PHE A 41 -12.73 8.48 -7.81
C PHE A 41 -13.58 7.74 -8.85
N ILE A 42 -14.76 7.20 -8.46
CA ILE A 42 -15.67 6.53 -9.40
C ILE A 42 -16.12 7.47 -10.51
N ASP A 43 -16.46 8.71 -10.18
CA ASP A 43 -16.84 9.73 -11.16
C ASP A 43 -15.70 10.01 -12.16
N GLN A 44 -14.45 9.94 -11.73
CA GLN A 44 -13.24 10.11 -12.55
C GLN A 44 -12.85 8.87 -13.38
N LEU A 45 -13.43 7.72 -13.10
CA LEU A 45 -13.25 6.54 -13.99
C LEU A 45 -13.86 6.78 -15.36
N GLU A 46 -14.91 7.62 -15.45
CA GLU A 46 -15.61 7.97 -16.68
C GLU A 46 -16.17 6.74 -17.42
N ILE A 47 -16.60 5.72 -16.68
CA ILE A 47 -17.17 4.50 -17.23
C ILE A 47 -18.70 4.62 -17.27
N PRO A 48 -19.33 4.72 -18.48
CA PRO A 48 -20.77 4.75 -18.58
C PRO A 48 -21.41 3.48 -17.98
N GLY A 49 -22.36 3.67 -17.07
CA GLY A 49 -23.06 2.54 -16.44
C GLY A 49 -22.20 1.74 -15.45
N PHE A 50 -21.17 2.35 -14.87
CA PHE A 50 -20.34 1.71 -13.84
C PHE A 50 -21.21 1.10 -12.73
N LYS A 51 -20.99 -0.18 -12.45
CA LYS A 51 -21.73 -0.90 -11.42
C LYS A 51 -20.88 -1.04 -10.17
N LEU A 52 -21.29 -0.36 -9.13
CA LEU A 52 -20.68 -0.45 -7.80
C LEU A 52 -21.32 -1.58 -6.99
N TYR A 53 -20.50 -2.52 -6.49
CA TYR A 53 -20.96 -3.61 -5.63
C TYR A 53 -20.71 -3.31 -4.15
N ASP A 54 -19.54 -2.77 -3.82
CA ASP A 54 -19.21 -2.30 -2.46
C ASP A 54 -18.06 -1.28 -2.53
N ILE A 55 -17.81 -0.62 -1.40
CA ILE A 55 -16.59 0.13 -1.12
C ILE A 55 -16.05 -0.45 0.18
N VAL A 56 -14.84 -1.03 0.14
CA VAL A 56 -14.28 -1.70 1.31
C VAL A 56 -12.99 -1.02 1.77
N LEU A 57 -12.78 -1.00 3.07
CA LEU A 57 -11.52 -0.61 3.70
C LEU A 57 -10.77 -1.88 4.08
N THR A 58 -9.49 -1.95 3.69
CA THR A 58 -8.58 -3.06 4.00
C THR A 58 -7.26 -2.52 4.57
N GLY A 59 -6.19 -3.28 4.47
CA GLY A 59 -4.85 -2.85 4.85
C GLY A 59 -4.62 -2.72 6.35
N SER A 60 -3.58 -1.99 6.70
CA SER A 60 -3.15 -1.87 8.09
C SER A 60 -4.11 -1.06 8.95
N MET A 61 -4.82 -0.08 8.38
CA MET A 61 -5.84 0.70 9.10
C MET A 61 -7.10 -0.11 9.41
N ALA A 62 -7.34 -1.24 8.72
CA ALA A 62 -8.37 -2.22 9.03
C ALA A 62 -7.83 -3.41 9.85
N ASN A 63 -6.69 -3.25 10.51
CA ASN A 63 -6.00 -4.30 11.27
C ASN A 63 -5.30 -3.70 12.52
N TYR A 64 -4.58 -4.54 13.26
CA TYR A 64 -3.85 -4.18 14.49
C TYR A 64 -2.40 -3.75 14.25
N ASN A 65 -1.91 -3.78 12.99
CA ASN A 65 -0.54 -3.47 12.61
C ASN A 65 -0.38 -2.07 11.99
N TYR A 66 -1.34 -1.18 12.23
CA TYR A 66 -1.24 0.20 11.78
C TYR A 66 -0.11 0.95 12.52
N THR A 67 0.47 1.90 11.82
CA THR A 67 1.48 2.83 12.31
C THR A 67 1.09 4.26 11.91
N ARG A 68 1.86 5.26 12.32
CA ARG A 68 1.70 6.64 11.84
C ARG A 68 1.90 6.81 10.32
N TYR A 69 2.47 5.82 9.66
CA TYR A 69 2.71 5.79 8.22
C TYR A 69 1.69 4.97 7.44
N SER A 70 0.65 4.48 8.13
CA SER A 70 -0.38 3.67 7.49
C SER A 70 -1.34 4.53 6.69
N ASP A 71 -1.72 4.03 5.53
CA ASP A 71 -2.68 4.63 4.63
C ASP A 71 -4.06 4.00 4.82
N PHE A 72 -5.13 4.68 4.43
CA PHE A 72 -6.44 4.09 4.26
C PHE A 72 -6.53 3.44 2.87
N ASP A 73 -6.39 2.12 2.80
CA ASP A 73 -6.53 1.35 1.57
C ASP A 73 -8.03 1.15 1.27
N VAL A 74 -8.59 2.00 0.42
CA VAL A 74 -10.02 1.99 0.06
C VAL A 74 -10.21 1.38 -1.33
N HIS A 75 -10.93 0.27 -1.39
CA HIS A 75 -11.19 -0.48 -2.62
C HIS A 75 -12.63 -0.30 -3.07
N VAL A 76 -12.81 0.20 -4.29
CA VAL A 76 -14.08 0.24 -5.03
C VAL A 76 -14.27 -1.12 -5.67
N VAL A 77 -15.29 -1.87 -5.25
CA VAL A 77 -15.55 -3.23 -5.71
C VAL A 77 -16.51 -3.20 -6.90
N THR A 78 -16.06 -3.72 -8.03
CA THR A 78 -16.86 -3.89 -9.25
C THR A 78 -16.55 -5.25 -9.87
N LYS A 79 -17.35 -5.71 -10.84
CA LYS A 79 -16.98 -6.89 -11.64
C LYS A 79 -16.20 -6.45 -12.85
N TYR A 80 -15.01 -7.00 -13.04
CA TYR A 80 -14.20 -6.70 -14.22
C TYR A 80 -14.92 -7.12 -15.52
N THR A 81 -15.71 -8.18 -15.44
CA THR A 81 -16.58 -8.62 -16.55
C THR A 81 -17.70 -7.64 -16.91
N ASP A 82 -17.97 -6.62 -16.11
CA ASP A 82 -18.93 -5.55 -16.48
C ASP A 82 -18.30 -4.52 -17.45
N LEU A 83 -16.98 -4.54 -17.66
CA LEU A 83 -16.33 -3.83 -18.75
C LEU A 83 -16.47 -4.62 -20.07
N GLN A 84 -16.68 -3.89 -21.18
CA GLN A 84 -16.78 -4.53 -22.49
C GLN A 84 -15.46 -5.17 -22.98
N CYS A 85 -14.35 -4.94 -22.28
CA CYS A 85 -13.01 -5.47 -22.56
C CYS A 85 -12.45 -6.08 -21.28
N ASP A 86 -13.03 -7.18 -20.82
CA ASP A 86 -12.67 -7.84 -19.55
C ASP A 86 -11.20 -8.30 -19.50
N ASP A 87 -10.60 -8.72 -20.61
CA ASP A 87 -9.18 -9.10 -20.71
C ASP A 87 -8.22 -7.92 -20.38
N LEU A 88 -8.66 -6.68 -20.52
CA LEU A 88 -7.88 -5.47 -20.23
C LEU A 88 -8.34 -4.73 -18.96
N ALA A 89 -9.38 -5.23 -18.30
CA ALA A 89 -10.00 -4.55 -17.17
C ALA A 89 -9.02 -4.30 -16.03
N GLU A 90 -8.21 -5.29 -15.69
CA GLU A 90 -7.21 -5.17 -14.62
C GLU A 90 -6.18 -4.07 -14.95
N GLU A 91 -5.60 -4.09 -16.16
CA GLU A 91 -4.61 -3.11 -16.59
C GLU A 91 -5.21 -1.69 -16.63
N PHE A 92 -6.44 -1.57 -17.13
CA PHE A 92 -7.17 -0.31 -17.15
C PHE A 92 -7.37 0.26 -15.74
N TYR A 93 -7.87 -0.54 -14.81
CA TYR A 93 -8.10 -0.09 -13.44
C TYR A 93 -6.80 0.21 -12.70
N GLN A 94 -5.72 -0.54 -12.93
CA GLN A 94 -4.41 -0.25 -12.36
C GLN A 94 -3.85 1.08 -12.90
N ALA A 95 -4.03 1.37 -14.18
CA ALA A 95 -3.63 2.67 -14.76
C ALA A 95 -4.44 3.83 -14.16
N LYS A 96 -5.78 3.70 -14.06
CA LYS A 96 -6.66 4.72 -13.47
C LYS A 96 -6.32 4.96 -11.99
N LYS A 97 -6.10 3.89 -11.22
CA LYS A 97 -5.63 3.97 -9.83
C LYS A 97 -4.34 4.77 -9.72
N LYS A 98 -3.34 4.44 -10.56
CA LYS A 98 -2.04 5.11 -10.51
C LYS A 98 -2.19 6.60 -10.79
N ILE A 99 -2.90 6.96 -11.87
CA ILE A 99 -3.14 8.36 -12.23
C ILE A 99 -3.85 9.10 -11.08
N TRP A 100 -4.84 8.46 -10.46
CA TRP A 100 -5.56 9.05 -9.35
C TRP A 100 -4.66 9.31 -8.15
N ASN A 101 -4.00 8.28 -7.63
CA ASN A 101 -3.17 8.37 -6.42
C ASN A 101 -1.94 9.29 -6.65
N ASP A 102 -1.41 9.39 -7.88
CA ASP A 102 -0.32 10.31 -8.22
C ASP A 102 -0.78 11.80 -8.28
N ASN A 103 -2.08 12.06 -8.49
CA ASN A 103 -2.63 13.41 -8.66
C ASN A 103 -3.41 13.94 -7.45
N HIS A 104 -3.64 13.14 -6.43
CA HIS A 104 -4.46 13.53 -5.28
C HIS A 104 -3.79 13.17 -3.95
N ASP A 105 -3.60 14.17 -3.11
CA ASP A 105 -3.12 14.04 -1.74
C ASP A 105 -4.31 14.18 -0.77
N ILE A 106 -5.05 13.10 -0.56
CA ILE A 106 -6.21 13.10 0.32
C ILE A 106 -5.81 12.60 1.69
N ILE A 107 -5.95 13.44 2.72
CA ILE A 107 -5.57 13.12 4.09
C ILE A 107 -6.82 13.04 4.98
N VAL A 108 -7.00 11.92 5.69
CA VAL A 108 -8.05 11.71 6.68
C VAL A 108 -7.41 11.37 8.02
N ARG A 109 -7.63 12.22 9.04
CA ARG A 109 -7.05 12.02 10.39
C ARG A 109 -5.53 11.84 10.41
N GLY A 110 -4.80 12.49 9.48
CA GLY A 110 -3.34 12.43 9.38
C GLY A 110 -2.81 11.22 8.62
N HIS A 111 -3.68 10.46 7.96
CA HIS A 111 -3.33 9.32 7.11
C HIS A 111 -3.75 9.57 5.68
N ASP A 112 -2.93 9.18 4.73
CA ASP A 112 -3.23 9.25 3.32
C ASP A 112 -4.35 8.27 2.95
N VAL A 113 -5.09 8.60 1.89
CA VAL A 113 -6.17 7.74 1.36
C VAL A 113 -5.75 7.28 -0.03
N GLU A 114 -5.52 5.98 -0.18
CA GLU A 114 -5.25 5.36 -1.46
C GLU A 114 -6.51 4.65 -1.99
N LEU A 115 -6.86 4.92 -3.26
CA LEU A 115 -8.01 4.34 -3.94
C LEU A 115 -7.56 3.21 -4.87
N TYR A 116 -8.34 2.13 -4.84
CA TYR A 116 -8.12 0.93 -5.65
C TYR A 116 -9.44 0.53 -6.32
N VAL A 117 -9.36 -0.21 -7.42
CA VAL A 117 -10.49 -0.97 -7.95
C VAL A 117 -10.21 -2.46 -7.75
N GLU A 118 -11.21 -3.19 -7.26
CA GLU A 118 -11.11 -4.60 -6.92
C GLU A 118 -12.15 -5.40 -7.67
N ASP A 119 -11.77 -6.57 -8.20
CA ASP A 119 -12.76 -7.45 -8.81
C ASP A 119 -13.60 -8.15 -7.74
N TYR A 120 -14.90 -8.04 -7.85
CA TYR A 120 -15.87 -8.74 -6.99
C TYR A 120 -15.62 -10.25 -6.91
N ASN A 121 -15.15 -10.86 -8.01
CA ASN A 121 -14.89 -12.30 -8.09
C ASN A 121 -13.55 -12.71 -7.48
N GLN A 122 -12.68 -11.74 -7.20
CA GLN A 122 -11.35 -11.95 -6.61
C GLN A 122 -11.16 -11.01 -5.41
N PRO A 123 -11.88 -11.25 -4.29
CA PRO A 123 -11.82 -10.36 -3.15
C PRO A 123 -10.39 -10.28 -2.57
N PRO A 124 -10.01 -9.13 -2.00
CA PRO A 124 -8.66 -8.92 -1.50
C PRO A 124 -8.31 -9.93 -0.40
N VAL A 125 -7.07 -10.45 -0.47
CA VAL A 125 -6.51 -11.28 0.60
C VAL A 125 -6.02 -10.35 1.71
N ALA A 126 -6.90 -10.02 2.66
CA ALA A 126 -6.61 -9.13 3.77
C ALA A 126 -7.00 -9.73 5.11
N ALA A 127 -6.32 -9.30 6.19
CA ALA A 127 -6.63 -9.74 7.56
C ALA A 127 -7.97 -9.17 8.04
N GLY A 128 -8.25 -7.90 7.72
CA GLY A 128 -9.53 -7.24 7.98
C GLY A 128 -10.11 -6.63 6.71
N ILE A 129 -11.43 -6.78 6.52
CA ILE A 129 -12.19 -6.18 5.42
C ILE A 129 -13.46 -5.56 5.99
N TYR A 130 -13.64 -4.25 5.81
CA TYR A 130 -14.79 -3.52 6.32
C TYR A 130 -15.57 -2.86 5.19
N SER A 131 -16.87 -3.19 5.05
CA SER A 131 -17.75 -2.51 4.10
C SER A 131 -18.04 -1.08 4.55
N LEU A 132 -17.71 -0.12 3.73
CA LEU A 132 -18.06 1.28 3.95
C LEU A 132 -19.53 1.54 3.61
N LEU A 133 -20.14 0.79 2.68
CA LEU A 133 -21.55 0.93 2.34
C LEU A 133 -22.43 0.40 3.46
N ASP A 134 -22.19 -0.83 3.92
CA ASP A 134 -22.98 -1.48 4.96
C ASP A 134 -22.59 -1.05 6.38
N ASN A 135 -21.46 -0.33 6.52
CA ASN A 135 -20.90 0.09 7.81
C ASN A 135 -20.70 -1.08 8.77
N ASN A 136 -20.15 -2.19 8.26
CA ASN A 136 -19.95 -3.43 8.99
C ASN A 136 -18.73 -4.20 8.50
N TRP A 137 -18.22 -5.09 9.36
CA TRP A 137 -17.14 -6.02 9.00
C TRP A 137 -17.65 -7.12 8.07
N ILE A 138 -17.00 -7.30 6.92
CA ILE A 138 -17.09 -8.49 6.08
C ILE A 138 -16.18 -9.57 6.67
N LYS A 139 -14.95 -9.16 7.06
CA LYS A 139 -13.97 -10.01 7.74
C LYS A 139 -13.34 -9.21 8.88
N THR A 140 -13.61 -9.62 10.11
CA THR A 140 -13.02 -9.00 11.30
C THR A 140 -11.57 -9.44 11.44
N PRO A 141 -10.61 -8.52 11.67
CA PRO A 141 -9.21 -8.89 11.87
C PRO A 141 -9.04 -9.64 13.19
N GLU A 142 -8.20 -10.66 13.17
CA GLU A 142 -7.85 -11.38 14.39
C GLU A 142 -6.72 -10.67 15.14
N PHE A 143 -6.90 -10.49 16.45
CA PHE A 143 -5.83 -10.03 17.32
C PHE A 143 -4.86 -11.16 17.58
N LYS A 144 -3.74 -11.17 16.84
CA LYS A 144 -2.68 -12.15 17.00
C LYS A 144 -1.32 -11.46 17.05
N LYS A 145 -0.67 -11.49 18.23
CA LYS A 145 0.67 -10.92 18.36
C LYS A 145 1.67 -11.78 17.56
N PRO A 146 2.31 -11.24 16.54
CA PRO A 146 3.29 -11.98 15.76
C PRO A 146 4.60 -12.14 16.55
N GLY A 147 5.32 -13.23 16.30
CA GLY A 147 6.73 -13.36 16.70
C GLY A 147 7.59 -12.64 15.67
N ILE A 148 8.07 -11.43 16.00
CA ILE A 148 8.96 -10.68 15.11
C ILE A 148 10.39 -10.86 15.58
N ASP A 149 11.29 -11.23 14.69
CA ASP A 149 12.74 -11.19 14.91
C ASP A 149 13.26 -9.78 14.60
N ASP A 150 13.14 -8.87 15.59
CA ASP A 150 13.60 -7.49 15.49
C ASP A 150 15.07 -7.37 15.07
N ARG A 151 15.91 -8.30 15.54
CA ARG A 151 17.34 -8.30 15.21
C ARG A 151 17.56 -8.61 13.73
N ALA A 152 16.90 -9.65 13.21
CA ALA A 152 17.00 -10.02 11.81
C ALA A 152 16.45 -8.90 10.91
N VAL A 153 15.33 -8.27 11.29
CA VAL A 153 14.77 -7.13 10.54
C VAL A 153 15.76 -5.96 10.52
N ASN A 154 16.29 -5.54 11.67
CA ASN A 154 17.22 -4.41 11.74
C ASN A 154 18.49 -4.63 10.91
N LEU A 155 19.11 -5.82 11.02
CA LEU A 155 20.29 -6.17 10.21
C LEU A 155 19.98 -6.16 8.69
N LYS A 156 18.82 -6.68 8.32
CA LYS A 156 18.38 -6.68 6.91
C LYS A 156 18.17 -5.26 6.39
N VAL A 157 17.55 -4.39 7.19
CA VAL A 157 17.32 -2.99 6.83
C VAL A 157 18.65 -2.26 6.64
N GLU A 158 19.60 -2.41 7.58
CA GLU A 158 20.93 -1.82 7.49
C GLU A 158 21.65 -2.23 6.20
N ASP A 159 21.68 -3.53 5.91
CA ASP A 159 22.30 -4.06 4.69
C ASP A 159 21.63 -3.50 3.41
N LEU A 160 20.31 -3.46 3.38
CA LEU A 160 19.57 -2.93 2.22
C LEU A 160 19.79 -1.42 2.05
N ILE A 161 19.87 -0.64 3.13
CA ILE A 161 20.19 0.80 3.07
C ILE A 161 21.57 0.99 2.45
N LEU A 162 22.58 0.22 2.88
CA LEU A 162 23.93 0.29 2.31
C LEU A 162 23.94 -0.07 0.83
N GLN A 163 23.21 -1.10 0.42
CA GLN A 163 23.07 -1.47 -0.99
C GLN A 163 22.43 -0.36 -1.81
N ILE A 164 21.34 0.25 -1.31
CA ILE A 164 20.66 1.35 -1.98
C ILE A 164 21.57 2.57 -2.11
N GLN A 165 22.23 2.98 -1.03
CA GLN A 165 23.14 4.13 -1.04
C GLN A 165 24.32 3.91 -2.00
N LYS A 166 24.90 2.71 -2.00
CA LYS A 166 25.96 2.34 -2.93
C LYS A 166 25.46 2.45 -4.38
N THR A 167 24.33 1.81 -4.71
CA THR A 167 23.77 1.86 -6.06
C THR A 167 23.49 3.30 -6.49
N LEU A 168 22.86 4.13 -5.66
CA LEU A 168 22.58 5.52 -5.97
C LEU A 168 23.85 6.38 -6.17
N SER A 169 24.98 6.01 -5.55
CA SER A 169 26.24 6.76 -5.66
C SER A 169 27.16 6.28 -6.78
N THR A 170 27.01 5.06 -7.26
CA THR A 170 27.94 4.43 -8.22
C THR A 170 27.26 3.91 -9.49
N ALA A 171 25.93 4.05 -9.62
CA ALA A 171 25.22 3.62 -10.81
C ALA A 171 25.55 4.56 -11.98
N ASP A 172 26.42 4.08 -12.87
CA ASP A 172 26.65 4.69 -14.19
C ASP A 172 25.60 4.18 -15.22
N ASP A 173 24.90 3.09 -14.89
CA ASP A 173 23.89 2.46 -15.72
C ASP A 173 22.50 2.48 -15.04
N PRO A 174 21.47 3.05 -15.70
CA PRO A 174 20.08 3.04 -15.23
C PRO A 174 19.54 1.63 -14.90
N GLU A 175 20.08 0.62 -15.58
CA GLU A 175 19.68 -0.77 -15.35
C GLU A 175 20.02 -1.27 -13.94
N ASP A 176 21.07 -0.74 -13.31
CA ASP A 176 21.46 -1.14 -11.96
C ASP A 176 20.41 -0.72 -10.92
N ILE A 177 19.84 0.49 -11.05
CA ILE A 177 18.77 0.97 -10.19
C ILE A 177 17.50 0.12 -10.42
N THR A 178 17.16 -0.14 -11.68
CA THR A 178 15.99 -0.95 -12.05
C THR A 178 16.12 -2.39 -11.52
N ARG A 179 17.31 -2.98 -11.63
CA ARG A 179 17.60 -4.33 -11.12
C ARG A 179 17.49 -4.40 -9.60
N LEU A 180 18.03 -3.41 -8.87
CA LEU A 180 17.92 -3.36 -7.43
C LEU A 180 16.46 -3.21 -6.99
N PHE A 181 15.71 -2.31 -7.63
CA PHE A 181 14.30 -2.11 -7.32
C PHE A 181 13.47 -3.38 -7.56
N GLY A 182 13.72 -4.08 -8.66
CA GLY A 182 13.11 -5.39 -8.96
C GLY A 182 13.46 -6.46 -7.92
N LYS A 183 14.73 -6.50 -7.47
CA LYS A 183 15.19 -7.41 -6.39
C LYS A 183 14.44 -7.14 -5.07
N LEU A 184 14.28 -5.88 -4.70
CA LEU A 184 13.56 -5.50 -3.47
C LEU A 184 12.07 -5.93 -3.52
N ARG A 185 11.40 -5.71 -4.67
CA ARG A 185 10.01 -6.15 -4.87
C ARG A 185 9.88 -7.67 -4.81
N LYS A 186 10.78 -8.40 -5.48
CA LYS A 186 10.78 -9.86 -5.46
C LYS A 186 11.04 -10.40 -4.05
N MET A 187 11.99 -9.80 -3.32
CA MET A 187 12.26 -10.14 -1.91
C MET A 187 10.99 -9.99 -1.06
N ARG A 188 10.28 -8.85 -1.18
CA ARG A 188 9.02 -8.63 -0.47
C ARG A 188 7.98 -9.70 -0.81
N GLN A 189 7.78 -9.98 -2.11
CA GLN A 189 6.80 -10.97 -2.53
C GLN A 189 7.12 -12.36 -1.98
N THR A 190 8.38 -12.80 -2.10
CA THR A 190 8.83 -14.07 -1.51
C THR A 190 8.60 -14.13 0.00
N GLY A 191 8.88 -13.03 0.71
CA GLY A 191 8.61 -12.94 2.14
C GLY A 191 7.13 -13.07 2.48
N LEU A 192 6.26 -12.42 1.71
CA LEU A 192 4.81 -12.54 1.88
C LEU A 192 4.31 -13.97 1.64
N ASP A 193 4.82 -14.64 0.60
CA ASP A 193 4.40 -15.99 0.22
C ASP A 193 4.85 -17.05 1.23
N GLN A 194 6.01 -16.88 1.85
CA GLN A 194 6.62 -17.87 2.77
C GLN A 194 6.33 -17.59 4.24
N GLY A 195 6.39 -16.34 4.66
CA GLY A 195 6.31 -15.93 6.07
C GLY A 195 5.15 -14.98 6.38
N GLY A 196 4.39 -14.60 5.37
CA GLY A 196 3.26 -13.70 5.50
C GLY A 196 3.67 -12.24 5.80
N GLU A 197 2.72 -11.49 6.31
CA GLU A 197 2.84 -10.05 6.54
C GLU A 197 3.98 -9.66 7.49
N TYR A 198 4.34 -10.54 8.42
CA TYR A 198 5.37 -10.33 9.44
C TYR A 198 6.73 -10.96 9.11
N SER A 199 6.93 -11.41 7.86
CA SER A 199 8.24 -11.89 7.42
C SER A 199 9.29 -10.77 7.49
N VAL A 200 10.53 -11.16 7.74
CA VAL A 200 11.67 -10.22 7.80
C VAL A 200 11.77 -9.39 6.52
N GLU A 201 11.55 -10.01 5.38
CA GLU A 201 11.60 -9.40 4.06
C GLU A 201 10.53 -8.32 3.87
N ASN A 202 9.27 -8.64 4.22
CA ASN A 202 8.17 -7.68 4.08
C ASN A 202 8.30 -6.53 5.07
N LEU A 203 8.68 -6.81 6.32
CA LEU A 203 8.90 -5.79 7.33
C LEU A 203 10.06 -4.86 6.96
N SER A 204 11.18 -5.41 6.47
CA SER A 204 12.31 -4.62 5.99
C SER A 204 11.90 -3.73 4.81
N TYR A 205 11.12 -4.24 3.87
CA TYR A 205 10.60 -3.45 2.75
C TYR A 205 9.70 -2.30 3.22
N LYS A 206 8.78 -2.55 4.17
CA LYS A 206 7.92 -1.52 4.78
C LYS A 206 8.76 -0.42 5.45
N ILE A 207 9.81 -0.80 6.20
CA ILE A 207 10.71 0.17 6.84
C ILE A 207 11.43 1.02 5.80
N LEU A 208 11.98 0.42 4.74
CA LEU A 208 12.64 1.18 3.65
C LEU A 208 11.69 2.17 2.99
N ARG A 209 10.41 1.80 2.79
CA ARG A 209 9.37 2.69 2.28
C ARG A 209 9.17 3.87 3.24
N ASN A 210 8.93 3.60 4.53
CA ASN A 210 8.68 4.61 5.55
C ASN A 210 9.87 5.59 5.75
N LEU A 211 11.09 5.13 5.47
CA LEU A 211 12.31 5.94 5.51
C LEU A 211 12.57 6.68 4.17
N GLY A 212 11.70 6.53 3.17
CA GLY A 212 11.80 7.20 1.87
C GLY A 212 12.89 6.65 0.94
N TYR A 213 13.46 5.48 1.22
CA TYR A 213 14.49 4.88 0.35
C TYR A 213 13.93 4.37 -0.97
N LEU A 214 12.69 3.88 -0.97
CA LEU A 214 12.05 3.40 -2.20
C LEU A 214 11.70 4.56 -3.12
N ASP A 215 11.28 5.72 -2.57
CA ASP A 215 11.00 6.93 -3.34
C ASP A 215 12.26 7.49 -3.96
N LYS A 216 13.39 7.50 -3.21
CA LYS A 216 14.70 7.89 -3.75
C LYS A 216 15.12 7.01 -4.94
N LEU A 217 14.94 5.68 -4.84
CA LEU A 217 15.23 4.78 -5.95
C LEU A 217 14.32 5.01 -7.16
N SER A 218 13.01 5.19 -6.90
CA SER A 218 12.03 5.44 -7.96
C SER A 218 12.33 6.74 -8.70
N LYS A 219 12.63 7.80 -7.96
CA LYS A 219 12.99 9.10 -8.52
C LYS A 219 14.30 9.02 -9.32
N ALA A 220 15.34 8.42 -8.76
CA ALA A 220 16.63 8.30 -9.46
C ALA A 220 16.49 7.51 -10.78
N ARG A 221 15.67 6.45 -10.78
CA ARG A 221 15.36 5.70 -12.01
C ARG A 221 14.67 6.56 -13.05
N GLN A 222 13.67 7.34 -12.63
CA GLN A 222 12.92 8.22 -13.52
C GLN A 222 13.83 9.34 -14.08
N ASP A 223 14.57 10.02 -13.21
CA ASP A 223 15.49 11.10 -13.59
C ASP A 223 16.52 10.62 -14.63
N GLN A 224 17.02 9.39 -14.47
CA GLN A 224 17.97 8.79 -15.41
C GLN A 224 17.30 8.44 -16.77
N GLN A 225 16.10 7.83 -16.74
CA GLN A 225 15.36 7.55 -17.96
C GLN A 225 15.01 8.83 -18.72
N ASP A 226 14.59 9.88 -18.01
CA ASP A 226 14.28 11.18 -18.61
C ASP A 226 15.54 11.83 -19.21
N PHE A 227 16.69 11.68 -18.54
CA PHE A 227 17.97 12.15 -19.06
C PHE A 227 18.36 11.43 -20.38
N ASP A 228 18.27 10.10 -20.40
CA ASP A 228 18.63 9.30 -21.57
C ASP A 228 17.71 9.53 -22.78
N LEU A 229 16.46 9.88 -22.52
CA LEU A 229 15.46 10.20 -23.57
C LEU A 229 15.50 11.68 -24.00
N SER A 230 16.23 12.53 -23.28
CA SER A 230 16.27 13.96 -23.56
C SER A 230 17.46 14.29 -24.48
N LEU A 231 17.20 15.10 -25.50
CA LEU A 231 18.24 15.71 -26.31
C LEU A 231 18.50 17.15 -25.76
N LYS A 232 19.68 17.38 -25.19
CA LYS A 232 20.11 18.72 -24.72
C LYS A 232 21.18 19.27 -25.60
#